data_ac858fe2b308b978d3b5d9e000039b18
#
_entry.id   ac858fe2b308b978d3b5d9e000039b18
#
_cell.length_a   1.000
_cell.length_b   1.000
_cell.length_c   1.000
_cell.angle_alpha   90.00
_cell.angle_beta   90.00
_cell.angle_gamma   90.00
#
_symmetry.space_group_name_H-M   'P 1'
#
loop_
_entity.id
_entity.type
_entity.pdbx_description
1 polymer ?
#
loop_
_entity_poly.entity_id
_entity_poly.type
_entity_poly.pdbx_seq_one_letter_code
_entity_poly.pdbx_strand_id
1 'polypeptide(L)'
;MKKITIALSVLALSACSTYMPQRYNISADNNVALKAIGVGNINVGSFKGPASFDNACRGAGPIAPPDNMSFEAYVQKALADELKVAGMFDDKTPKVTLSGVVEQLSFSSSRGLTGGEWNISLRVNSSNGKSSFVSEHYEFNSGFIADTACKQTAEAYLPTIQNLIGKLINAPEFKSLLAPI
;
A
#
# COMPACT_ATOMS: atom_id res chain seq x y z
N MET A 1 29.94 -34.53 48.53
CA MET A 1 28.70 -33.81 48.23
C MET A 1 29.01 -32.85 47.07
N LYS A 2 28.66 -33.23 45.81
CA LYS A 2 28.90 -32.40 44.61
C LYS A 2 27.75 -31.43 44.45
N LYS A 3 28.03 -30.11 44.53
CA LYS A 3 27.04 -29.07 44.26
C LYS A 3 26.93 -28.92 42.70
N ILE A 4 25.79 -29.32 42.16
CA ILE A 4 25.45 -29.09 40.76
C ILE A 4 24.85 -27.68 40.66
N THR A 5 25.60 -26.78 40.07
CA THR A 5 25.12 -25.41 39.74
C THR A 5 24.44 -25.49 38.38
N ILE A 6 23.11 -25.46 38.35
CA ILE A 6 22.34 -25.36 37.11
C ILE A 6 22.35 -23.89 36.68
N ALA A 7 23.12 -23.57 35.64
CA ALA A 7 23.06 -22.26 35.00
C ALA A 7 21.80 -22.22 34.11
N LEU A 8 20.81 -21.48 34.56
CA LEU A 8 19.57 -21.22 33.80
C LEU A 8 19.89 -20.15 32.73
N SER A 9 20.22 -20.58 31.53
CA SER A 9 20.36 -19.71 30.38
C SER A 9 18.98 -19.23 29.92
N VAL A 10 18.59 -18.03 30.32
CA VAL A 10 17.41 -17.34 29.76
C VAL A 10 17.78 -16.89 28.37
N LEU A 11 17.37 -17.62 27.32
CA LEU A 11 17.34 -17.12 25.96
C LEU A 11 16.28 -16.03 25.89
N ALA A 12 16.69 -14.79 25.86
CA ALA A 12 15.84 -13.68 25.49
C ALA A 12 15.52 -13.82 23.99
N LEU A 13 14.38 -14.45 23.67
CA LEU A 13 13.78 -14.35 22.34
C LEU A 13 13.33 -12.91 22.17
N SER A 14 14.16 -12.06 21.57
CA SER A 14 13.70 -10.80 21.02
C SER A 14 12.78 -11.13 19.84
N ALA A 15 11.47 -11.22 20.11
CA ALA A 15 10.48 -11.30 19.05
C ALA A 15 10.53 -9.98 18.26
N CYS A 16 11.17 -10.01 17.08
CA CYS A 16 11.05 -8.91 16.14
C CYS A 16 9.59 -8.85 15.70
N SER A 17 8.80 -7.96 16.30
CA SER A 17 7.43 -7.72 15.89
C SER A 17 7.44 -7.04 14.51
N THR A 18 6.74 -7.63 13.55
CA THR A 18 6.46 -6.96 12.27
C THR A 18 5.02 -6.49 12.30
N TYR A 19 4.80 -5.21 12.03
CA TYR A 19 3.47 -4.61 11.98
C TYR A 19 2.95 -4.68 10.55
N MET A 20 1.86 -5.44 10.37
CA MET A 20 1.33 -5.71 9.04
C MET A 20 0.01 -4.97 8.81
N PRO A 21 -0.11 -4.20 7.71
CA PRO A 21 -1.40 -3.74 7.20
C PRO A 21 -2.35 -4.92 6.97
N GLN A 22 -3.64 -4.65 6.98
CA GLN A 22 -4.62 -5.62 6.51
C GLN A 22 -4.40 -5.91 5.01
N ARG A 23 -4.80 -7.11 4.55
CA ARG A 23 -4.90 -7.38 3.12
C ARG A 23 -5.86 -6.39 2.48
N TYR A 24 -5.54 -5.95 1.26
CA TYR A 24 -6.39 -5.01 0.56
C TYR A 24 -7.82 -5.57 0.42
N ASN A 25 -8.79 -4.75 0.73
CA ASN A 25 -10.20 -4.99 0.44
C ASN A 25 -10.74 -3.87 -0.45
N ILE A 26 -11.72 -4.22 -1.26
CA ILE A 26 -12.30 -3.30 -2.25
C ILE A 26 -13.00 -2.12 -1.57
N SER A 27 -12.75 -0.92 -2.10
CA SER A 27 -13.53 0.26 -1.76
C SER A 27 -14.83 0.27 -2.58
N ALA A 28 -15.96 0.36 -1.89
CA ALA A 28 -17.26 0.44 -2.57
C ALA A 28 -17.33 1.66 -3.50
N ASP A 29 -16.82 2.81 -3.05
CA ASP A 29 -16.83 4.05 -3.82
C ASP A 29 -15.94 3.95 -5.08
N ASN A 30 -14.74 3.36 -4.96
CA ASN A 30 -13.85 3.11 -6.08
C ASN A 30 -14.51 2.18 -7.10
N ASN A 31 -15.19 1.13 -6.63
CA ASN A 31 -15.86 0.18 -7.50
C ASN A 31 -17.02 0.83 -8.27
N VAL A 32 -17.82 1.66 -7.61
CA VAL A 32 -18.89 2.42 -8.27
C VAL A 32 -18.33 3.37 -9.32
N ALA A 33 -17.25 4.11 -9.01
CA ALA A 33 -16.61 5.01 -9.95
C ALA A 33 -16.04 4.28 -11.17
N LEU A 34 -15.37 3.14 -10.98
CA LEU A 34 -14.84 2.31 -12.06
C LEU A 34 -15.95 1.79 -12.97
N LYS A 35 -17.03 1.24 -12.40
CA LYS A 35 -18.18 0.75 -13.18
C LYS A 35 -18.83 1.84 -14.01
N ALA A 36 -18.84 3.08 -13.53
CA ALA A 36 -19.37 4.22 -14.29
C ALA A 36 -18.50 4.58 -15.53
N ILE A 37 -17.22 4.19 -15.54
CA ILE A 37 -16.34 4.41 -16.68
C ILE A 37 -16.67 3.44 -17.82
N GLY A 38 -16.98 2.18 -17.51
CA GLY A 38 -17.50 1.19 -18.47
C GLY A 38 -16.49 0.70 -19.54
N VAL A 39 -15.18 0.90 -19.32
CA VAL A 39 -14.11 0.45 -20.23
C VAL A 39 -13.51 -0.84 -19.72
N GLY A 40 -13.37 -1.87 -20.53
CA GLY A 40 -12.80 -3.17 -20.17
C GLY A 40 -11.47 -3.49 -20.86
N ASN A 41 -10.97 -4.71 -20.60
CA ASN A 41 -9.73 -5.25 -21.15
C ASN A 41 -8.48 -4.49 -20.70
N ILE A 42 -8.39 -4.20 -19.40
CA ILE A 42 -7.27 -3.51 -18.77
C ILE A 42 -6.44 -4.51 -17.97
N ASN A 43 -5.14 -4.57 -18.24
CA ASN A 43 -4.19 -5.29 -17.42
C ASN A 43 -3.43 -4.35 -16.47
N VAL A 44 -2.95 -4.89 -15.36
CA VAL A 44 -2.06 -4.19 -14.42
C VAL A 44 -0.70 -4.88 -14.43
N GLY A 45 0.27 -4.24 -15.06
CA GLY A 45 1.66 -4.68 -15.12
C GLY A 45 2.42 -4.37 -13.83
N SER A 46 3.74 -4.40 -13.90
CA SER A 46 4.61 -4.21 -12.73
C SER A 46 4.58 -2.79 -12.18
N PHE A 47 4.64 -2.68 -10.84
CA PHE A 47 4.88 -1.44 -10.14
C PHE A 47 6.30 -1.46 -9.56
N LYS A 48 6.91 -0.28 -9.50
CA LYS A 48 8.23 -0.07 -8.90
C LYS A 48 8.10 0.81 -7.67
N GLY A 49 8.88 0.49 -6.64
CA GLY A 49 8.98 1.30 -5.42
C GLY A 49 10.01 2.43 -5.55
N PRO A 50 10.09 3.31 -4.55
CA PRO A 50 11.14 4.30 -4.46
C PRO A 50 12.51 3.61 -4.27
N ALA A 51 13.59 4.33 -4.61
CA ALA A 51 14.95 3.80 -4.49
C ALA A 51 15.35 3.43 -3.04
N SER A 52 14.74 4.07 -2.07
CA SER A 52 14.89 3.78 -0.64
C SER A 52 13.61 4.11 0.11
N PHE A 53 13.30 3.29 1.10
CA PHE A 53 12.20 3.51 2.03
C PHE A 53 12.57 2.90 3.38
N ASP A 54 12.53 3.72 4.44
CA ASP A 54 12.71 3.26 5.81
C ASP A 54 11.35 2.84 6.38
N ASN A 55 11.19 1.54 6.60
CA ASN A 55 9.98 0.96 7.18
C ASN A 55 10.10 0.69 8.68
N ALA A 56 11.18 1.12 9.33
CA ALA A 56 11.35 0.98 10.78
C ALA A 56 10.37 1.89 11.52
N CYS A 57 9.70 1.34 12.53
CA CYS A 57 8.74 2.09 13.32
C CYS A 57 9.20 2.17 14.78
N ARG A 58 9.63 3.35 15.22
CA ARG A 58 10.01 3.68 16.63
C ARG A 58 10.94 2.65 17.29
N GLY A 59 11.75 1.92 16.55
CA GLY A 59 12.58 0.85 17.10
C GLY A 59 11.80 -0.38 17.61
N ALA A 60 10.48 -0.42 17.47
CA ALA A 60 9.63 -1.53 17.88
C ALA A 60 9.56 -2.66 16.85
N GLY A 61 9.86 -2.35 15.59
CA GLY A 61 9.88 -3.29 14.48
C GLY A 61 9.50 -2.64 13.14
N PRO A 62 9.66 -3.33 12.02
CA PRO A 62 9.30 -2.80 10.73
C PRO A 62 7.79 -2.87 10.47
N ILE A 63 7.30 -1.95 9.63
CA ILE A 63 6.00 -2.11 8.97
C ILE A 63 6.26 -2.82 7.63
N ALA A 64 5.52 -3.87 7.34
CA ALA A 64 5.63 -4.60 6.08
C ALA A 64 4.26 -5.12 5.62
N PRO A 65 3.94 -5.03 4.33
CA PRO A 65 2.71 -5.60 3.80
C PRO A 65 2.60 -7.12 4.05
N PRO A 66 1.37 -7.67 4.11
CA PRO A 66 1.16 -9.09 4.31
C PRO A 66 1.71 -9.92 3.14
N ASP A 67 1.84 -11.23 3.34
CA ASP A 67 2.23 -12.19 2.32
C ASP A 67 3.63 -11.94 1.71
N ASN A 68 4.55 -11.32 2.47
CA ASN A 68 5.89 -10.91 2.04
C ASN A 68 5.89 -10.02 0.78
N MET A 69 4.81 -9.31 0.54
CA MET A 69 4.76 -8.35 -0.57
C MET A 69 5.59 -7.11 -0.24
N SER A 70 6.12 -6.47 -1.27
CA SER A 70 6.60 -5.10 -1.17
C SER A 70 5.44 -4.10 -1.16
N PHE A 71 5.68 -2.87 -0.77
CA PHE A 71 4.65 -1.83 -0.70
C PHE A 71 4.08 -1.51 -2.09
N GLU A 72 4.93 -1.42 -3.11
CA GLU A 72 4.50 -1.20 -4.50
C GLU A 72 3.72 -2.40 -5.06
N ALA A 73 4.06 -3.63 -4.67
CA ALA A 73 3.30 -4.82 -5.05
C ALA A 73 1.89 -4.82 -4.40
N TYR A 74 1.78 -4.30 -3.18
CA TYR A 74 0.49 -4.12 -2.53
C TYR A 74 -0.39 -3.10 -3.29
N VAL A 75 0.18 -1.96 -3.72
CA VAL A 75 -0.53 -0.95 -4.53
C VAL A 75 -0.95 -1.52 -5.88
N GLN A 76 -0.04 -2.25 -6.55
CA GLN A 76 -0.33 -2.95 -7.81
C GLN A 76 -1.51 -3.91 -7.67
N LYS A 77 -1.45 -4.77 -6.65
CA LYS A 77 -2.51 -5.74 -6.36
C LYS A 77 -3.83 -5.04 -6.06
N ALA A 78 -3.80 -3.97 -5.28
CA ALA A 78 -4.99 -3.19 -4.94
C ALA A 78 -5.68 -2.64 -6.20
N LEU A 79 -4.94 -2.01 -7.12
CA LEU A 79 -5.50 -1.53 -8.38
C LEU A 79 -6.05 -2.69 -9.24
N ALA A 80 -5.32 -3.79 -9.32
CA ALA A 80 -5.78 -4.96 -10.07
C ALA A 80 -7.08 -5.55 -9.49
N ASP A 81 -7.19 -5.63 -8.17
CA ASP A 81 -8.38 -6.18 -7.51
C ASP A 81 -9.61 -5.25 -7.68
N GLU A 82 -9.43 -3.91 -7.62
CA GLU A 82 -10.50 -2.96 -7.94
C GLU A 82 -11.00 -3.14 -9.39
N LEU A 83 -10.09 -3.24 -10.35
CA LEU A 83 -10.44 -3.47 -11.77
C LEU A 83 -11.12 -4.83 -11.99
N LYS A 84 -10.70 -5.90 -11.29
CA LYS A 84 -11.35 -7.22 -11.35
C LYS A 84 -12.79 -7.17 -10.89
N VAL A 85 -13.03 -6.57 -9.72
CA VAL A 85 -14.39 -6.49 -9.16
C VAL A 85 -15.28 -5.54 -9.96
N ALA A 86 -14.69 -4.54 -10.62
CA ALA A 86 -15.41 -3.69 -11.57
C ALA A 86 -15.71 -4.39 -12.92
N GLY A 87 -15.12 -5.56 -13.19
CA GLY A 87 -15.29 -6.27 -14.48
C GLY A 87 -14.46 -5.68 -15.62
N MET A 88 -13.43 -4.92 -15.30
CA MET A 88 -12.58 -4.21 -16.28
C MET A 88 -11.26 -4.92 -16.53
N PHE A 89 -10.85 -5.86 -15.68
CA PHE A 89 -9.55 -6.53 -15.74
C PHE A 89 -9.52 -7.65 -16.78
N ASP A 90 -8.44 -7.70 -17.58
CA ASP A 90 -8.17 -8.78 -18.51
C ASP A 90 -6.64 -8.94 -18.65
N ASP A 91 -6.12 -10.10 -18.26
CA ASP A 91 -4.70 -10.45 -18.34
C ASP A 91 -4.34 -11.27 -19.59
N LYS A 92 -5.34 -11.73 -20.35
CA LYS A 92 -5.13 -12.58 -21.52
C LYS A 92 -5.07 -11.79 -22.81
N THR A 93 -5.99 -10.87 -22.99
CA THR A 93 -6.12 -10.05 -24.21
C THR A 93 -6.33 -8.58 -23.88
N PRO A 94 -5.42 -7.96 -23.07
CA PRO A 94 -5.59 -6.58 -22.68
C PRO A 94 -5.46 -5.63 -23.86
N LYS A 95 -6.33 -4.64 -23.93
CA LYS A 95 -6.19 -3.51 -24.85
C LYS A 95 -5.20 -2.48 -24.32
N VAL A 96 -5.08 -2.40 -23.00
CA VAL A 96 -4.21 -1.48 -22.31
C VAL A 96 -3.59 -2.18 -21.10
N THR A 97 -2.31 -1.90 -20.84
CA THR A 97 -1.62 -2.32 -19.61
C THR A 97 -1.19 -1.08 -18.84
N LEU A 98 -1.59 -1.02 -17.59
CA LEU A 98 -1.17 0.02 -16.63
C LEU A 98 0.04 -0.48 -15.86
N SER A 99 1.10 0.33 -15.80
CA SER A 99 2.26 0.12 -14.94
C SER A 99 2.42 1.30 -13.99
N GLY A 100 3.10 1.13 -12.87
CA GLY A 100 3.19 2.18 -11.85
C GLY A 100 4.60 2.40 -11.31
N VAL A 101 4.83 3.62 -10.81
CA VAL A 101 5.99 3.97 -10.00
C VAL A 101 5.49 4.67 -8.75
N VAL A 102 5.74 4.09 -7.59
CA VAL A 102 5.58 4.76 -6.30
C VAL A 102 6.80 5.68 -6.13
N GLU A 103 6.62 6.96 -6.44
CA GLU A 103 7.72 7.95 -6.44
C GLU A 103 8.07 8.40 -5.02
N GLN A 104 7.08 8.48 -4.15
CA GLN A 104 7.25 8.81 -2.74
C GLN A 104 6.49 7.80 -1.89
N LEU A 105 7.13 7.35 -0.83
CA LEU A 105 6.54 6.54 0.21
C LEU A 105 7.19 6.91 1.53
N SER A 106 6.41 7.43 2.46
CA SER A 106 6.88 7.74 3.80
C SER A 106 5.74 7.71 4.80
N PHE A 107 6.07 7.47 6.05
CA PHE A 107 5.13 7.60 7.15
C PHE A 107 5.77 8.28 8.36
N SER A 108 4.93 8.81 9.22
CA SER A 108 5.28 9.16 10.58
C SER A 108 4.28 8.51 11.53
N SER A 109 4.76 7.89 12.58
CA SER A 109 3.94 7.37 13.66
C SER A 109 3.84 8.33 14.85
N SER A 110 4.46 9.52 14.75
CA SER A 110 4.63 10.47 15.85
C SER A 110 4.43 11.93 15.44
N ARG A 111 3.53 12.20 14.50
CA ARG A 111 3.19 13.57 14.12
C ARG A 111 2.57 14.29 15.34
N GLY A 112 3.27 15.27 15.86
CA GLY A 112 2.95 15.83 17.19
C GLY A 112 3.13 14.76 18.27
N LEU A 113 2.19 14.65 19.20
CA LEU A 113 2.24 13.68 20.30
C LEU A 113 1.46 12.40 20.03
N THR A 114 0.33 12.51 19.33
CA THR A 114 -0.64 11.41 19.15
C THR A 114 -1.16 11.29 17.73
N GLY A 115 -0.48 11.88 16.76
CA GLY A 115 -0.81 11.78 15.34
C GLY A 115 0.15 10.89 14.57
N GLY A 116 -0.32 10.35 13.47
CA GLY A 116 0.49 9.69 12.46
C GLY A 116 0.04 10.12 11.06
N GLU A 117 0.85 9.82 10.07
CA GLU A 117 0.54 10.13 8.67
C GLU A 117 1.23 9.16 7.72
N TRP A 118 0.62 8.96 6.57
CA TRP A 118 1.22 8.37 5.38
C TRP A 118 1.27 9.41 4.26
N ASN A 119 2.40 9.44 3.54
CA ASN A 119 2.56 10.25 2.33
C ASN A 119 2.98 9.33 1.19
N ILE A 120 2.15 9.24 0.16
CA ILE A 120 2.38 8.34 -0.98
C ILE A 120 2.12 9.12 -2.27
N SER A 121 3.06 9.06 -3.21
CA SER A 121 2.89 9.60 -4.55
C SER A 121 3.05 8.47 -5.57
N LEU A 122 2.11 8.38 -6.50
CA LEU A 122 2.01 7.34 -7.50
C LEU A 122 1.91 7.94 -8.90
N ARG A 123 2.79 7.53 -9.78
CA ARG A 123 2.65 7.73 -11.23
C ARG A 123 2.19 6.44 -11.88
N VAL A 124 1.10 6.50 -12.62
CA VAL A 124 0.60 5.38 -13.43
C VAL A 124 0.81 5.72 -14.90
N ASN A 125 1.45 4.80 -15.60
CA ASN A 125 1.71 4.88 -17.04
C ASN A 125 0.90 3.82 -17.77
N SER A 126 0.33 4.20 -18.89
CA SER A 126 -0.41 3.31 -19.77
C SER A 126 0.44 2.91 -20.98
N SER A 127 0.22 1.70 -21.49
CA SER A 127 0.83 1.23 -22.75
C SER A 127 0.47 2.10 -23.96
N ASN A 128 -0.57 2.94 -23.85
CA ASN A 128 -0.93 3.92 -24.88
C ASN A 128 -0.11 5.22 -24.83
N GLY A 129 0.91 5.30 -23.96
CA GLY A 129 1.79 6.46 -23.82
C GLY A 129 1.25 7.58 -22.92
N LYS A 130 0.05 7.44 -22.34
CA LYS A 130 -0.50 8.40 -21.37
C LYS A 130 -0.03 8.09 -19.97
N SER A 131 -0.01 9.10 -19.10
CA SER A 131 0.32 8.95 -17.68
C SER A 131 -0.58 9.81 -16.81
N SER A 132 -0.75 9.40 -15.56
CA SER A 132 -1.41 10.18 -14.50
C SER A 132 -0.55 10.15 -13.25
N PHE A 133 -0.58 11.23 -12.48
CA PHE A 133 0.12 11.37 -11.21
C PHE A 133 -0.88 11.73 -10.13
N VAL A 134 -0.83 11.02 -9.02
CA VAL A 134 -1.66 11.29 -7.85
C VAL A 134 -0.83 11.19 -6.58
N SER A 135 -1.25 11.90 -5.55
CA SER A 135 -0.65 11.82 -4.22
C SER A 135 -1.72 11.74 -3.14
N GLU A 136 -1.41 11.00 -2.09
CA GLU A 136 -2.23 10.87 -0.89
C GLU A 136 -1.41 11.30 0.32
N HIS A 137 -2.01 12.14 1.12
CA HIS A 137 -1.59 12.47 2.48
C HIS A 137 -2.72 12.04 3.41
N TYR A 138 -2.49 10.99 4.18
CA TYR A 138 -3.49 10.41 5.07
C TYR A 138 -3.06 10.56 6.53
N GLU A 139 -3.79 11.34 7.29
CA GLU A 139 -3.58 11.54 8.72
C GLU A 139 -4.44 10.57 9.54
N PHE A 140 -3.88 10.07 10.63
CA PHE A 140 -4.59 9.17 11.54
C PHE A 140 -4.17 9.42 12.99
N ASN A 141 -4.99 8.96 13.93
CA ASN A 141 -4.63 8.97 15.34
C ASN A 141 -3.60 7.87 15.62
N SER A 142 -2.54 8.23 16.34
CA SER A 142 -1.47 7.32 16.74
C SER A 142 -1.30 7.34 18.25
N GLY A 143 -1.06 6.17 18.85
CA GLY A 143 -0.83 6.05 20.27
C GLY A 143 0.53 6.61 20.70
N PHE A 144 0.67 6.92 21.99
CA PHE A 144 1.94 7.34 22.58
C PHE A 144 2.93 6.18 22.70
N ILE A 145 2.45 4.98 23.05
CA ILE A 145 3.26 3.76 23.21
C ILE A 145 3.67 3.26 21.82
N ALA A 146 4.96 2.95 21.64
CA ALA A 146 5.53 2.57 20.33
C ALA A 146 4.79 1.39 19.67
N ASP A 147 4.50 0.32 20.39
CA ASP A 147 3.77 -0.84 19.86
C ASP A 147 2.39 -0.45 19.33
N THR A 148 1.60 0.28 20.10
CA THR A 148 0.28 0.77 19.69
C THR A 148 0.37 1.69 18.46
N ALA A 149 1.32 2.62 18.48
CA ALA A 149 1.52 3.55 17.38
C ALA A 149 1.90 2.85 16.08
N CYS A 150 2.80 1.88 16.13
CA CYS A 150 3.24 1.12 14.95
C CYS A 150 2.12 0.24 14.39
N LYS A 151 1.30 -0.35 15.26
CA LYS A 151 0.10 -1.08 14.85
C LYS A 151 -0.88 -0.16 14.12
N GLN A 152 -1.20 0.99 14.70
CA GLN A 152 -2.10 1.97 14.09
C GLN A 152 -1.54 2.52 12.76
N THR A 153 -0.22 2.72 12.67
CA THR A 153 0.43 3.12 11.43
C THR A 153 0.28 2.05 10.35
N ALA A 154 0.45 0.78 10.69
CA ALA A 154 0.22 -0.32 9.76
C ALA A 154 -1.26 -0.38 9.33
N GLU A 155 -2.20 -0.29 10.27
CA GLU A 155 -3.64 -0.32 9.99
C GLU A 155 -4.09 0.83 9.08
N ALA A 156 -3.49 2.00 9.20
CA ALA A 156 -3.77 3.17 8.39
C ALA A 156 -3.33 3.04 6.92
N TYR A 157 -2.46 2.09 6.60
CA TYR A 157 -1.99 1.90 5.22
C TYR A 157 -3.10 1.49 4.26
N LEU A 158 -4.01 0.61 4.68
CA LEU A 158 -5.15 0.18 3.85
C LEU A 158 -6.03 1.36 3.39
N PRO A 159 -6.60 2.19 4.28
CA PRO A 159 -7.41 3.33 3.84
C PRO A 159 -6.59 4.35 3.04
N THR A 160 -5.30 4.50 3.31
CA THR A 160 -4.41 5.34 2.49
C THR A 160 -4.37 4.87 1.04
N ILE A 161 -4.24 3.56 0.80
CA ILE A 161 -4.22 3.01 -0.56
C ILE A 161 -5.60 3.09 -1.22
N GLN A 162 -6.68 2.87 -0.47
CA GLN A 162 -8.04 3.06 -1.01
C GLN A 162 -8.26 4.49 -1.49
N ASN A 163 -7.84 5.49 -0.71
CA ASN A 163 -7.92 6.89 -1.09
C ASN A 163 -7.02 7.23 -2.29
N LEU A 164 -5.79 6.73 -2.30
CA LEU A 164 -4.85 6.94 -3.41
C LEU A 164 -5.42 6.41 -4.74
N ILE A 165 -5.98 5.19 -4.73
CA ILE A 165 -6.65 4.60 -5.89
C ILE A 165 -7.90 5.40 -6.25
N GLY A 166 -8.69 5.83 -5.27
CA GLY A 166 -9.84 6.70 -5.49
C GLY A 166 -9.46 8.01 -6.18
N LYS A 167 -8.36 8.65 -5.77
CA LYS A 167 -7.84 9.85 -6.44
C LYS A 167 -7.41 9.54 -7.88
N LEU A 168 -6.75 8.40 -8.12
CA LEU A 168 -6.36 7.98 -9.46
C LEU A 168 -7.58 7.79 -10.37
N ILE A 169 -8.59 7.06 -9.91
CA ILE A 169 -9.81 6.74 -10.69
C ILE A 169 -10.58 8.01 -11.03
N ASN A 170 -10.63 8.98 -10.12
CA ASN A 170 -11.32 10.25 -10.30
C ASN A 170 -10.46 11.34 -10.95
N ALA A 171 -9.17 11.06 -11.25
CA ALA A 171 -8.34 12.01 -11.95
C ALA A 171 -8.86 12.23 -13.38
N PRO A 172 -8.85 13.49 -13.89
CA PRO A 172 -9.33 13.80 -15.24
C PRO A 172 -8.66 12.98 -16.35
N GLU A 173 -7.38 12.64 -16.14
CA GLU A 173 -6.56 11.88 -17.08
C GLU A 173 -6.85 10.38 -17.05
N PHE A 174 -7.50 9.85 -16.03
CA PHE A 174 -7.65 8.40 -15.85
C PHE A 174 -8.36 7.73 -17.03
N LYS A 175 -9.44 8.33 -17.54
CA LYS A 175 -10.12 7.81 -18.73
C LYS A 175 -9.19 7.73 -19.94
N SER A 176 -8.26 8.69 -20.09
CA SER A 176 -7.30 8.68 -21.19
C SER A 176 -6.26 7.57 -21.07
N LEU A 177 -5.93 7.12 -19.84
CA LEU A 177 -5.07 5.96 -19.62
C LEU A 177 -5.71 4.68 -20.15
N LEU A 178 -7.03 4.59 -20.14
CA LEU A 178 -7.79 3.39 -20.48
C LEU A 178 -8.16 3.32 -21.96
N ALA A 179 -7.96 4.40 -22.72
CA ALA A 179 -8.25 4.44 -24.14
C ALA A 179 -7.28 3.50 -24.91
N PRO A 180 -7.77 2.60 -25.77
CA PRO A 180 -6.91 1.81 -26.64
C PRO A 180 -6.12 2.70 -27.60
N ILE A 181 -4.98 2.17 -28.09
CA ILE A 181 -4.13 2.82 -29.10
C ILE A 181 -4.85 2.82 -30.44
#